data_581d3010ba730e607bcce716c8c59ec8
#
_entry.id   581d3010ba730e607bcce716c8c59ec8
#
_cell.length_a   1.000
_cell.length_b   1.000
_cell.length_c   1.000
_cell.angle_alpha   90.00
_cell.angle_beta   90.00
_cell.angle_gamma   90.00
#
_symmetry.space_group_name_H-M   'P 1'
#
loop_
_entity.id
_entity.type
_entity.pdbx_description
1 polymer ?
#
loop_
_entity_poly.entity_id
_entity_poly.type
_entity_poly.pdbx_seq_one_letter_code
_entity_poly.pdbx_strand_id
1 'polypeptide(L)'
;MNNSVLVVGSVAYDSVNTPSGTRENALGGSATYFSISASYFNHVSLVAVVGDDFLTKDFDLLRSKNVNTADLQRVPGKTFRWKGSYDFGDLNQRETISTDLNVFADFKPILSKFNQNAPYVFLANIDPELQLEVLDQMAIKPEISLLDSMNYWIDNKFESLEKVLRRINILILDVNEIKEFTSKTSIEEATKTIQKRYGVKFIVVKNGEHGSTLWSNGLKFNAPTFKVTQIIDPTGAGDSFAGGFTGYLIKSRKTDLQTMKTAMIYGNTMGSFAVETFSVDRLLQLNVDEIKSRAKNIMDKSDI
;
A
#
# COMPACT_ATOMS: atom_id res chain seq x y z
N MET A 1 -20.59 6.01 12.78
CA MET A 1 -19.37 5.18 12.94
C MET A 1 -18.31 5.76 12.03
N ASN A 2 -17.10 5.89 12.53
CA ASN A 2 -15.99 6.48 11.78
C ASN A 2 -15.51 5.51 10.69
N ASN A 3 -15.63 5.89 9.42
CA ASN A 3 -15.16 5.09 8.27
C ASN A 3 -13.76 5.54 7.82
N SER A 4 -12.93 5.98 8.75
CA SER A 4 -11.56 6.40 8.46
C SER A 4 -10.61 5.21 8.55
N VAL A 5 -9.68 5.10 7.62
CA VAL A 5 -8.55 4.19 7.71
C VAL A 5 -7.32 4.93 8.23
N LEU A 6 -6.69 4.38 9.25
CA LEU A 6 -5.37 4.81 9.68
C LEU A 6 -4.31 4.16 8.80
N VAL A 7 -3.42 4.94 8.22
CA VAL A 7 -2.24 4.43 7.52
C VAL A 7 -0.98 4.94 8.20
N VAL A 8 -0.02 4.05 8.46
CA VAL A 8 1.35 4.41 8.80
C VAL A 8 2.28 3.99 7.67
N GLY A 9 3.18 4.88 7.26
CA GLY A 9 4.10 4.61 6.17
C GLY A 9 4.97 5.80 5.83
N SER A 10 5.71 5.70 4.74
CA SER A 10 6.57 6.79 4.26
C SER A 10 5.79 7.84 3.46
N VAL A 11 6.17 9.10 3.68
CA VAL A 11 5.92 10.24 2.80
C VAL A 11 7.29 10.70 2.31
N ALA A 12 7.49 10.75 1.01
CA ALA A 12 8.81 10.90 0.41
C ALA A 12 8.80 11.82 -0.80
N TYR A 13 9.99 12.20 -1.23
CA TYR A 13 10.25 12.66 -2.58
C TYR A 13 11.04 11.60 -3.33
N ASP A 14 10.41 11.03 -4.36
CA ASP A 14 10.99 9.97 -5.18
C ASP A 14 11.62 10.54 -6.46
N SER A 15 12.75 9.97 -6.86
CA SER A 15 13.38 10.24 -8.16
C SER A 15 13.44 8.92 -8.93
N VAL A 16 12.76 8.88 -10.06
CA VAL A 16 12.55 7.65 -10.81
C VAL A 16 13.03 7.79 -12.24
N ASN A 17 13.79 6.81 -12.72
CA ASN A 17 14.18 6.66 -14.11
C ASN A 17 13.53 5.40 -14.69
N THR A 18 12.82 5.56 -15.82
CA THR A 18 12.16 4.46 -16.55
C THR A 18 12.45 4.58 -18.05
N PRO A 19 12.12 3.58 -18.87
CA PRO A 19 12.17 3.71 -20.33
C PRO A 19 11.34 4.87 -20.89
N SER A 20 10.34 5.33 -20.13
CA SER A 20 9.46 6.45 -20.52
C SER A 20 10.01 7.83 -20.16
N GLY A 21 11.12 7.90 -19.41
CA GLY A 21 11.76 9.14 -19.00
C GLY A 21 12.20 9.17 -17.55
N THR A 22 12.52 10.36 -17.06
CA THR A 22 12.97 10.58 -15.68
C THR A 22 12.11 11.63 -14.99
N ARG A 23 11.76 11.38 -13.73
CA ARG A 23 11.10 12.35 -12.86
C ARG A 23 11.90 12.48 -11.57
N GLU A 24 12.26 13.69 -11.20
CA GLU A 24 13.03 13.94 -9.98
C GLU A 24 12.21 14.66 -8.92
N ASN A 25 12.45 14.29 -7.65
CA ASN A 25 11.84 14.90 -6.46
C ASN A 25 10.30 15.02 -6.55
N ALA A 26 9.66 13.96 -7.05
CA ALA A 26 8.21 13.88 -7.13
C ALA A 26 7.62 13.37 -5.81
N LEU A 27 6.43 13.84 -5.46
CA LEU A 27 5.72 13.36 -4.27
C LEU A 27 5.50 11.84 -4.37
N GLY A 28 5.93 11.11 -3.34
CA GLY A 28 5.90 9.66 -3.29
C GLY A 28 5.89 9.11 -1.87
N GLY A 29 6.32 7.86 -1.73
CA GLY A 29 6.28 7.12 -0.48
C GLY A 29 5.03 6.27 -0.33
N SER A 30 5.15 5.13 0.36
CA SER A 30 4.11 4.10 0.47
C SER A 30 2.78 4.64 1.02
N ALA A 31 2.83 5.45 2.09
CA ALA A 31 1.61 6.01 2.66
C ALA A 31 0.99 7.10 1.78
N THR A 32 1.77 7.80 0.95
CA THR A 32 1.24 8.80 0.01
C THR A 32 0.38 8.15 -1.07
N TYR A 33 0.92 7.17 -1.79
CA TYR A 33 0.18 6.45 -2.83
C TYR A 33 -1.05 5.76 -2.28
N PHE A 34 -0.90 5.07 -1.14
CA PHE A 34 -2.03 4.46 -0.44
C PHE A 34 -3.11 5.49 -0.11
N SER A 35 -2.73 6.61 0.53
CA SER A 35 -3.67 7.62 1.01
C SER A 35 -4.49 8.23 -0.12
N ILE A 36 -3.85 8.61 -1.22
CA ILE A 36 -4.54 9.20 -2.37
C ILE A 36 -5.48 8.19 -3.01
N SER A 37 -5.05 6.94 -3.16
CA SER A 37 -5.87 5.87 -3.72
C SER A 37 -7.08 5.55 -2.83
N ALA A 38 -6.89 5.38 -1.51
CA ALA A 38 -7.95 5.06 -0.55
C ALA A 38 -8.95 6.21 -0.37
N SER A 39 -8.52 7.46 -0.56
CA SER A 39 -9.34 8.66 -0.37
C SER A 39 -10.55 8.75 -1.28
N TYR A 40 -10.56 8.05 -2.41
CA TYR A 40 -11.72 7.93 -3.29
C TYR A 40 -12.86 7.10 -2.68
N PHE A 41 -12.59 6.39 -1.62
CA PHE A 41 -13.53 5.49 -0.97
C PHE A 41 -13.89 5.93 0.46
N ASN A 42 -12.92 6.43 1.23
CA ASN A 42 -13.05 6.74 2.66
C ASN A 42 -12.16 7.91 3.06
N HIS A 43 -12.38 8.42 4.28
CA HIS A 43 -11.39 9.30 4.92
C HIS A 43 -10.14 8.50 5.31
N VAL A 44 -8.98 9.12 5.16
CA VAL A 44 -7.68 8.54 5.51
C VAL A 44 -7.03 9.38 6.59
N SER A 45 -6.52 8.74 7.66
CA SER A 45 -5.68 9.38 8.67
C SER A 45 -4.23 8.94 8.45
N LEU A 46 -3.36 9.89 8.12
CA LEU A 46 -1.97 9.64 7.76
C LEU A 46 -1.05 9.82 8.97
N VAL A 47 -0.28 8.80 9.30
CA VAL A 47 0.79 8.80 10.32
C VAL A 47 2.13 8.66 9.61
N ALA A 48 2.92 9.70 9.60
CA ALA A 48 4.22 9.74 8.93
C ALA A 48 5.07 10.89 9.48
N VAL A 49 6.26 11.07 8.93
CA VAL A 49 7.14 12.21 9.22
C VAL A 49 7.67 12.82 7.93
N VAL A 50 7.79 14.14 7.92
CA VAL A 50 8.43 14.92 6.84
C VAL A 50 9.36 15.97 7.43
N GLY A 51 10.30 16.44 6.63
CA GLY A 51 11.23 17.51 7.00
C GLY A 51 10.69 18.93 6.73
N ASP A 52 11.52 19.93 7.04
CA ASP A 52 11.20 21.34 6.78
C ASP A 52 11.09 21.66 5.28
N ASP A 53 11.73 20.84 4.43
CA ASP A 53 11.72 20.95 2.98
C ASP A 53 10.44 20.40 2.34
N PHE A 54 9.53 19.82 3.13
CA PHE A 54 8.25 19.35 2.59
C PHE A 54 7.37 20.52 2.21
N LEU A 55 6.97 20.58 0.95
CA LEU A 55 6.33 21.76 0.35
C LEU A 55 4.89 21.92 0.87
N THR A 56 4.49 23.16 1.15
CA THR A 56 3.11 23.48 1.57
C THR A 56 2.08 23.00 0.56
N LYS A 57 2.37 23.12 -0.74
CA LYS A 57 1.48 22.61 -1.79
C LYS A 57 1.19 21.12 -1.67
N ASP A 58 2.15 20.32 -1.19
CA ASP A 58 1.99 18.86 -1.06
C ASP A 58 1.16 18.52 0.20
N PHE A 59 1.28 19.30 1.28
CA PHE A 59 0.32 19.25 2.40
C PHE A 59 -1.11 19.58 1.95
N ASP A 60 -1.27 20.67 1.21
CA ASP A 60 -2.58 21.12 0.74
C ASP A 60 -3.19 20.11 -0.24
N LEU A 61 -2.35 19.48 -1.06
CA LEU A 61 -2.76 18.41 -1.96
C LEU A 61 -3.33 17.21 -1.18
N LEU A 62 -2.61 16.70 -0.17
CA LEU A 62 -3.09 15.59 0.66
C LEU A 62 -4.43 15.94 1.31
N ARG A 63 -4.53 17.12 1.91
CA ARG A 63 -5.78 17.59 2.56
C ARG A 63 -6.93 17.73 1.58
N SER A 64 -6.67 18.20 0.35
CA SER A 64 -7.68 18.32 -0.72
C SER A 64 -8.26 16.97 -1.14
N LYS A 65 -7.55 15.87 -0.86
CA LYS A 65 -7.96 14.49 -1.10
C LYS A 65 -8.54 13.80 0.15
N ASN A 66 -9.09 14.57 1.09
CA ASN A 66 -9.66 14.03 2.35
C ASN A 66 -8.69 13.21 3.20
N VAL A 67 -7.39 13.49 3.10
CA VAL A 67 -6.37 12.90 3.96
C VAL A 67 -6.18 13.79 5.19
N ASN A 68 -6.48 13.26 6.36
CA ASN A 68 -6.21 13.92 7.63
C ASN A 68 -4.71 13.81 7.94
N THR A 69 -4.05 14.96 8.02
CA THR A 69 -2.61 15.10 8.26
C THR A 69 -2.28 15.51 9.70
N ALA A 70 -3.21 15.32 10.66
CA ALA A 70 -2.99 15.73 12.04
C ALA A 70 -1.82 14.99 12.73
N ASP A 71 -1.60 13.73 12.35
CA ASP A 71 -0.50 12.90 12.85
C ASP A 71 0.67 12.78 11.82
N LEU A 72 0.71 13.67 10.81
CA LEU A 72 1.87 13.87 9.95
C LEU A 72 2.83 14.84 10.66
N GLN A 73 3.89 14.31 11.24
CA GLN A 73 4.90 15.09 11.94
C GLN A 73 5.73 15.91 10.96
N ARG A 74 6.02 17.17 11.31
CA ARG A 74 7.00 17.99 10.59
C ARG A 74 8.13 18.34 11.57
N VAL A 75 9.35 17.91 11.24
CA VAL A 75 10.51 18.06 12.11
C VAL A 75 11.67 18.71 11.34
N PRO A 76 12.63 19.36 12.04
CA PRO A 76 13.80 19.95 11.40
C PRO A 76 14.60 18.90 10.60
N GLY A 77 14.96 19.23 9.37
CA GLY A 77 15.73 18.37 8.47
C GLY A 77 15.07 18.16 7.11
N LYS A 78 15.59 17.19 6.35
CA LYS A 78 15.07 16.86 5.01
C LYS A 78 14.06 15.73 5.08
N THR A 79 13.07 15.78 4.20
CA THR A 79 12.11 14.69 3.96
C THR A 79 12.83 13.47 3.38
N PHE A 80 12.33 12.27 3.68
CA PHE A 80 12.79 11.00 3.10
C PHE A 80 12.86 11.10 1.57
N ARG A 81 13.95 10.58 0.99
CA ARG A 81 14.15 10.53 -0.45
C ARG A 81 14.52 9.13 -0.89
N TRP A 82 13.91 8.70 -1.97
CA TRP A 82 14.27 7.48 -2.65
C TRP A 82 14.60 7.76 -4.11
N LYS A 83 15.64 7.11 -4.62
CA LYS A 83 16.01 7.16 -6.04
C LYS A 83 16.15 5.75 -6.57
N GLY A 84 15.46 5.47 -7.67
CA GLY A 84 15.52 4.17 -8.32
C GLY A 84 15.43 4.25 -9.83
N SER A 85 15.82 3.14 -10.45
CA SER A 85 15.71 2.92 -11.89
C SER A 85 15.01 1.60 -12.16
N TYR A 86 14.18 1.58 -13.20
CA TYR A 86 13.54 0.39 -13.69
C TYR A 86 14.24 -0.12 -14.93
N ASP A 87 14.38 -1.46 -15.05
CA ASP A 87 15.03 -2.08 -16.18
C ASP A 87 14.27 -1.81 -17.48
N PHE A 88 15.01 -1.54 -18.55
CA PHE A 88 14.45 -1.21 -19.86
C PHE A 88 13.86 -2.43 -20.57
N GLY A 89 14.15 -3.64 -20.13
CA GLY A 89 13.60 -4.89 -20.65
C GLY A 89 12.50 -5.50 -19.79
N ASP A 90 12.49 -5.18 -18.47
CA ASP A 90 11.52 -5.72 -17.51
C ASP A 90 11.22 -4.71 -16.39
N LEU A 91 10.09 -4.04 -16.51
CA LEU A 91 9.62 -3.04 -15.53
C LEU A 91 9.25 -3.63 -14.14
N ASN A 92 9.28 -4.95 -13.98
CA ASN A 92 9.16 -5.57 -12.66
C ASN A 92 10.51 -5.61 -11.91
N GLN A 93 11.62 -5.36 -12.62
CA GLN A 93 12.96 -5.27 -12.02
C GLN A 93 13.29 -3.81 -11.72
N ARG A 94 13.51 -3.56 -10.43
CA ARG A 94 13.84 -2.25 -9.88
C ARG A 94 15.20 -2.29 -9.21
N GLU A 95 16.06 -1.34 -9.55
CA GLU A 95 17.30 -1.07 -8.84
C GLU A 95 17.12 0.17 -7.95
N THR A 96 17.45 0.04 -6.67
CA THR A 96 17.54 1.19 -5.75
C THR A 96 18.92 1.83 -5.89
N ILE A 97 18.98 3.07 -6.36
CA ILE A 97 20.22 3.83 -6.52
C ILE A 97 20.63 4.47 -5.20
N SER A 98 19.67 5.10 -4.49
CA SER A 98 19.91 5.66 -3.16
C SER A 98 18.64 5.67 -2.32
N THR A 99 18.81 5.62 -1.00
CA THR A 99 17.78 5.78 0.01
C THR A 99 18.31 6.70 1.09
N ASP A 100 17.84 7.96 1.06
CA ASP A 100 18.19 8.96 2.05
C ASP A 100 17.08 9.03 3.08
N LEU A 101 17.22 8.31 4.19
CA LEU A 101 16.18 8.26 5.23
C LEU A 101 15.91 9.64 5.83
N ASN A 102 16.94 10.48 6.01
CA ASN A 102 16.78 11.83 6.57
C ASN A 102 15.98 11.80 7.89
N VAL A 103 14.94 12.64 8.03
CA VAL A 103 14.10 12.66 9.24
C VAL A 103 13.36 11.35 9.51
N PHE A 104 13.23 10.48 8.52
CA PHE A 104 12.59 9.18 8.67
C PHE A 104 13.45 8.18 9.47
N ALA A 105 14.78 8.40 9.55
CA ALA A 105 15.68 7.54 10.32
C ALA A 105 15.35 7.53 11.82
N ASP A 106 14.88 8.65 12.34
CA ASP A 106 14.53 8.82 13.76
C ASP A 106 13.01 8.88 13.98
N PHE A 107 12.23 8.49 12.97
CA PHE A 107 10.77 8.52 13.05
C PHE A 107 10.26 7.63 14.17
N LYS A 108 9.42 8.22 15.02
CA LYS A 108 8.63 7.51 16.03
C LYS A 108 7.16 7.86 15.80
N PRO A 109 6.34 6.91 15.39
CA PRO A 109 4.92 7.17 15.16
C PRO A 109 4.23 7.55 16.48
N ILE A 110 3.49 8.66 16.46
CA ILE A 110 2.68 9.14 17.59
C ILE A 110 1.25 9.25 17.12
N LEU A 111 0.36 8.48 17.73
CA LEU A 111 -1.06 8.49 17.42
C LEU A 111 -1.80 9.48 18.31
N SER A 112 -2.57 10.38 17.71
CA SER A 112 -3.58 11.15 18.41
C SER A 112 -4.63 10.23 19.05
N LYS A 113 -5.32 10.70 20.09
CA LYS A 113 -6.43 9.93 20.74
C LYS A 113 -7.50 9.49 19.75
N PHE A 114 -7.74 10.27 18.71
CA PHE A 114 -8.65 9.91 17.63
C PHE A 114 -8.17 8.67 16.87
N ASN A 115 -6.90 8.66 16.47
CA ASN A 115 -6.30 7.58 15.69
C ASN A 115 -5.98 6.32 16.52
N GLN A 116 -5.78 6.44 17.86
CA GLN A 116 -5.69 5.28 18.77
C GLN A 116 -6.98 4.43 18.78
N ASN A 117 -8.09 4.98 18.35
CA ASN A 117 -9.39 4.32 18.27
C ASN A 117 -9.81 4.02 16.81
N ALA A 118 -8.88 4.01 15.87
CA ALA A 118 -9.19 3.70 14.48
C ALA A 118 -9.64 2.24 14.32
N PRO A 119 -10.81 1.98 13.73
CA PRO A 119 -11.29 0.61 13.52
C PRO A 119 -10.56 -0.11 12.39
N TYR A 120 -9.91 0.62 11.50
CA TYR A 120 -9.22 0.10 10.33
C TYR A 120 -7.80 0.64 10.28
N VAL A 121 -6.81 -0.26 10.20
CA VAL A 121 -5.39 0.08 10.19
C VAL A 121 -4.69 -0.56 9.00
N PHE A 122 -4.01 0.23 8.20
CA PHE A 122 -3.10 -0.23 7.16
C PHE A 122 -1.65 0.09 7.56
N LEU A 123 -0.86 -0.95 7.70
CA LEU A 123 0.57 -0.88 7.96
C LEU A 123 1.27 -0.94 6.59
N ALA A 124 1.59 0.23 6.04
CA ALA A 124 2.29 0.32 4.76
C ALA A 124 3.75 -0.11 4.90
N ASN A 125 4.41 -0.27 3.77
CA ASN A 125 5.79 -0.72 3.69
C ASN A 125 6.76 0.24 4.40
N ILE A 126 7.08 -0.05 5.67
CA ILE A 126 8.10 0.58 6.51
C ILE A 126 8.69 -0.45 7.47
N ASP A 127 9.65 -0.03 8.31
CA ASP A 127 10.25 -0.89 9.34
C ASP A 127 9.15 -1.56 10.20
N PRO A 128 9.14 -2.90 10.30
CA PRO A 128 8.18 -3.65 11.13
C PRO A 128 8.15 -3.24 12.60
N GLU A 129 9.25 -2.68 13.14
CA GLU A 129 9.27 -2.17 14.50
C GLU A 129 8.38 -0.94 14.66
N LEU A 130 8.37 -0.03 13.67
CA LEU A 130 7.45 1.12 13.64
C LEU A 130 5.99 0.67 13.45
N GLN A 131 5.76 -0.37 12.66
CA GLN A 131 4.43 -0.96 12.52
C GLN A 131 3.93 -1.54 13.85
N LEU A 132 4.80 -2.19 14.63
CA LEU A 132 4.49 -2.67 15.97
C LEU A 132 4.19 -1.52 16.93
N GLU A 133 5.00 -0.46 16.93
CA GLU A 133 4.77 0.73 17.76
C GLU A 133 3.38 1.35 17.52
N VAL A 134 2.91 1.37 16.27
CA VAL A 134 1.55 1.82 15.94
C VAL A 134 0.51 0.88 16.54
N LEU A 135 0.67 -0.44 16.35
CA LEU A 135 -0.26 -1.42 16.90
C LEU A 135 -0.29 -1.40 18.44
N ASP A 136 0.83 -1.08 19.11
CA ASP A 136 0.93 -1.00 20.57
C ASP A 136 0.23 0.24 21.13
N GLN A 137 0.12 1.32 20.35
CA GLN A 137 -0.59 2.54 20.73
C GLN A 137 -2.12 2.43 20.52
N MET A 138 -2.62 1.40 19.84
CA MET A 138 -4.07 1.24 19.63
C MET A 138 -4.78 0.99 20.95
N ALA A 139 -5.72 1.86 21.31
CA ALA A 139 -6.54 1.75 22.52
C ALA A 139 -7.57 0.62 22.43
N ILE A 140 -7.97 0.27 21.21
CA ILE A 140 -8.88 -0.84 20.88
C ILE A 140 -8.24 -1.72 19.81
N LYS A 141 -8.55 -3.00 19.81
CA LYS A 141 -8.14 -3.87 18.71
C LYS A 141 -8.86 -3.44 17.42
N PRO A 142 -8.15 -3.14 16.32
CA PRO A 142 -8.79 -2.83 15.05
C PRO A 142 -9.72 -3.97 14.58
N GLU A 143 -10.83 -3.60 13.98
CA GLU A 143 -11.74 -4.55 13.31
C GLU A 143 -11.03 -5.24 12.14
N ILE A 144 -10.27 -4.44 11.36
CA ILE A 144 -9.46 -4.92 10.25
C ILE A 144 -8.08 -4.26 10.32
N SER A 145 -7.05 -5.10 10.32
CA SER A 145 -5.65 -4.71 10.21
C SER A 145 -5.02 -5.36 8.98
N LEU A 146 -4.35 -4.55 8.16
CA LEU A 146 -3.69 -4.98 6.94
C LEU A 146 -2.20 -4.64 7.00
N LEU A 147 -1.39 -5.44 6.33
CA LEU A 147 0.05 -5.26 6.23
C LEU A 147 0.49 -5.37 4.77
N ASP A 148 1.31 -4.42 4.33
CA ASP A 148 2.21 -4.54 3.18
C ASP A 148 3.66 -4.50 3.66
N SER A 149 4.56 -5.18 2.94
CA SER A 149 5.98 -5.28 3.28
C SER A 149 6.82 -5.35 2.01
N MET A 150 8.12 -5.58 2.16
CA MET A 150 9.03 -5.79 1.04
C MET A 150 10.18 -6.73 1.43
N ASN A 151 10.92 -7.21 0.42
CA ASN A 151 12.06 -8.09 0.58
C ASN A 151 13.09 -7.57 1.61
N TYR A 152 13.40 -6.26 1.61
CA TYR A 152 14.36 -5.68 2.55
C TYR A 152 13.99 -5.99 4.02
N TRP A 153 12.71 -5.93 4.39
CA TRP A 153 12.25 -6.24 5.75
C TRP A 153 12.20 -7.73 6.01
N ILE A 154 11.89 -8.52 4.98
CA ILE A 154 11.94 -9.99 5.05
C ILE A 154 13.36 -10.44 5.39
N ASP A 155 14.36 -9.85 4.76
CA ASP A 155 15.77 -10.22 4.96
C ASP A 155 16.35 -9.68 6.27
N ASN A 156 16.00 -8.43 6.64
CA ASN A 156 16.73 -7.73 7.70
C ASN A 156 15.96 -7.60 9.01
N LYS A 157 14.64 -7.79 9.02
CA LYS A 157 13.75 -7.60 10.19
C LYS A 157 12.72 -8.73 10.33
N PHE A 158 13.10 -9.96 9.97
CA PHE A 158 12.20 -11.11 9.90
C PHE A 158 11.42 -11.35 11.21
N GLU A 159 12.12 -11.34 12.36
CA GLU A 159 11.48 -11.57 13.65
C GLU A 159 10.44 -10.50 14.02
N SER A 160 10.72 -9.24 13.72
CA SER A 160 9.77 -8.14 13.95
C SER A 160 8.59 -8.24 13.00
N LEU A 161 8.83 -8.61 11.73
CA LEU A 161 7.76 -8.86 10.75
C LEU A 161 6.86 -10.03 11.18
N GLU A 162 7.40 -11.12 11.72
CA GLU A 162 6.61 -12.21 12.28
C GLU A 162 5.68 -11.76 13.43
N LYS A 163 6.16 -10.86 14.30
CA LYS A 163 5.33 -10.29 15.38
C LYS A 163 4.16 -9.46 14.82
N VAL A 164 4.40 -8.68 13.76
CA VAL A 164 3.33 -7.93 13.07
C VAL A 164 2.31 -8.89 12.47
N LEU A 165 2.77 -9.94 11.75
CA LEU A 165 1.90 -10.93 11.10
C LEU A 165 0.91 -11.60 12.06
N ARG A 166 1.29 -11.81 13.32
CA ARG A 166 0.39 -12.38 14.37
C ARG A 166 -0.72 -11.43 14.81
N ARG A 167 -0.65 -10.16 14.41
CA ARG A 167 -1.56 -9.09 14.86
C ARG A 167 -2.46 -8.55 13.75
N ILE A 168 -2.31 -9.06 12.52
CA ILE A 168 -3.07 -8.57 11.36
C ILE A 168 -4.08 -9.59 10.85
N ASN A 169 -5.04 -9.11 10.07
CA ASN A 169 -6.07 -9.93 9.44
C ASN A 169 -5.74 -10.25 7.98
N ILE A 170 -5.13 -9.30 7.27
CA ILE A 170 -4.92 -9.35 5.82
C ILE A 170 -3.46 -9.01 5.52
N LEU A 171 -2.80 -9.87 4.76
CA LEU A 171 -1.44 -9.66 4.26
C LEU A 171 -1.49 -9.37 2.76
N ILE A 172 -0.76 -8.37 2.32
CA ILE A 172 -0.59 -8.03 0.90
C ILE A 172 0.91 -8.13 0.59
N LEU A 173 1.31 -9.03 -0.30
CA LEU A 173 2.69 -9.18 -0.77
C LEU A 173 2.70 -9.44 -2.27
N ASP A 174 3.85 -9.30 -2.91
CA ASP A 174 4.03 -9.79 -4.27
C ASP A 174 4.46 -11.28 -4.30
N VAL A 175 4.55 -11.83 -5.53
CA VAL A 175 4.91 -13.24 -5.77
C VAL A 175 6.32 -13.57 -5.25
N ASN A 176 7.26 -12.66 -5.35
CA ASN A 176 8.65 -12.89 -4.92
C ASN A 176 8.76 -12.80 -3.40
N GLU A 177 8.17 -11.76 -2.81
CA GLU A 177 8.14 -11.52 -1.38
C GLU A 177 7.53 -12.69 -0.59
N ILE A 178 6.40 -13.23 -1.06
CA ILE A 178 5.75 -14.34 -0.35
C ILE A 178 6.56 -15.65 -0.42
N LYS A 179 7.24 -15.89 -1.56
CA LYS A 179 8.15 -17.03 -1.71
C LYS A 179 9.38 -16.90 -0.83
N GLU A 180 9.98 -15.72 -0.82
CA GLU A 180 11.16 -15.38 -0.01
C GLU A 180 10.84 -15.51 1.48
N PHE A 181 9.75 -14.90 1.95
CA PHE A 181 9.31 -14.96 3.34
C PHE A 181 9.13 -16.39 3.86
N THR A 182 8.64 -17.30 3.02
CA THR A 182 8.34 -18.68 3.41
C THR A 182 9.39 -19.69 3.00
N SER A 183 10.38 -19.29 2.20
CA SER A 183 11.34 -20.18 1.51
C SER A 183 10.62 -21.29 0.71
N LYS A 184 9.45 -20.98 0.14
CA LYS A 184 8.64 -21.89 -0.70
C LYS A 184 8.64 -21.45 -2.15
N THR A 185 8.68 -22.41 -3.07
CA THR A 185 8.56 -22.15 -4.52
C THR A 185 7.10 -22.03 -4.97
N SER A 186 6.19 -22.75 -4.29
CA SER A 186 4.75 -22.72 -4.55
C SER A 186 4.05 -21.65 -3.72
N ILE A 187 3.30 -20.75 -4.39
CA ILE A 187 2.47 -19.74 -3.73
C ILE A 187 1.41 -20.40 -2.83
N GLU A 188 0.84 -21.51 -3.26
CA GLU A 188 -0.16 -22.24 -2.47
C GLU A 188 0.42 -22.77 -1.14
N GLU A 189 1.62 -23.36 -1.18
CA GLU A 189 2.31 -23.81 0.03
C GLU A 189 2.72 -22.64 0.92
N ALA A 190 3.19 -21.56 0.32
CA ALA A 190 3.56 -20.33 1.01
C ALA A 190 2.36 -19.74 1.78
N THR A 191 1.23 -19.58 1.12
CA THR A 191 0.00 -19.03 1.74
C THR A 191 -0.53 -19.93 2.85
N LYS A 192 -0.56 -21.25 2.65
CA LYS A 192 -0.93 -22.22 3.69
C LYS A 192 0.00 -22.15 4.90
N THR A 193 1.30 -22.00 4.67
CA THR A 193 2.30 -21.87 5.73
C THR A 193 2.04 -20.62 6.57
N ILE A 194 1.83 -19.45 5.92
CA ILE A 194 1.56 -18.19 6.61
C ILE A 194 0.24 -18.28 7.40
N GLN A 195 -0.82 -18.77 6.80
CA GLN A 195 -2.12 -18.91 7.48
C GLN A 195 -2.03 -19.80 8.70
N LYS A 196 -1.36 -20.95 8.59
CA LYS A 196 -1.17 -21.90 9.70
C LYS A 196 -0.30 -21.32 10.82
N ARG A 197 0.78 -20.63 10.48
CA ARG A 197 1.79 -20.15 11.46
C ARG A 197 1.38 -18.88 12.18
N TYR A 198 0.69 -17.97 11.48
CA TYR A 198 0.40 -16.63 12.00
C TYR A 198 -1.08 -16.33 12.16
N GLY A 199 -1.98 -17.15 11.62
CA GLY A 199 -3.43 -16.94 11.74
C GLY A 199 -3.99 -15.85 10.82
N VAL A 200 -3.24 -15.43 9.81
CA VAL A 200 -3.69 -14.43 8.80
C VAL A 200 -4.87 -15.02 8.03
N LYS A 201 -6.01 -14.31 8.02
CA LYS A 201 -7.25 -14.82 7.40
C LYS A 201 -7.22 -14.75 5.88
N PHE A 202 -6.73 -13.63 5.34
CA PHE A 202 -6.70 -13.37 3.91
C PHE A 202 -5.27 -12.99 3.49
N ILE A 203 -4.82 -13.59 2.41
CA ILE A 203 -3.53 -13.25 1.79
C ILE A 203 -3.80 -12.83 0.36
N VAL A 204 -3.37 -11.62 0.02
CA VAL A 204 -3.42 -11.06 -1.32
C VAL A 204 -2.02 -11.12 -1.91
N VAL A 205 -1.88 -11.78 -3.04
CA VAL A 205 -0.61 -11.89 -3.77
C VAL A 205 -0.69 -11.08 -5.05
N LYS A 206 0.06 -9.99 -5.10
CA LYS A 206 0.21 -9.11 -6.30
C LYS A 206 1.09 -9.80 -7.34
N ASN A 207 0.73 -9.73 -8.61
CA ASN A 207 1.48 -10.36 -9.71
C ASN A 207 1.60 -9.43 -10.94
N GLY A 208 1.84 -8.15 -10.71
CA GLY A 208 2.06 -7.14 -11.73
C GLY A 208 0.98 -7.13 -12.82
N GLU A 209 1.37 -7.24 -14.07
CA GLU A 209 0.45 -7.26 -15.22
C GLU A 209 -0.48 -8.48 -15.27
N HIS A 210 -0.19 -9.53 -14.51
CA HIS A 210 -1.03 -10.71 -14.38
C HIS A 210 -2.13 -10.57 -13.31
N GLY A 211 -2.26 -9.39 -12.69
CA GLY A 211 -3.29 -9.09 -11.70
C GLY A 211 -2.90 -9.52 -10.29
N SER A 212 -3.85 -10.11 -9.57
CA SER A 212 -3.64 -10.50 -8.16
C SER A 212 -4.46 -11.73 -7.79
N THR A 213 -4.04 -12.41 -6.73
CA THR A 213 -4.70 -13.62 -6.24
C THR A 213 -5.03 -13.49 -4.76
N LEU A 214 -6.28 -13.78 -4.40
CA LEU A 214 -6.75 -13.88 -3.02
C LEU A 214 -6.71 -15.33 -2.54
N TRP A 215 -6.16 -15.55 -1.37
CA TRP A 215 -6.12 -16.84 -0.69
C TRP A 215 -6.78 -16.76 0.69
N SER A 216 -7.69 -17.68 0.98
CA SER A 216 -8.35 -17.78 2.29
C SER A 216 -8.84 -19.21 2.53
N ASN A 217 -8.35 -19.88 3.57
CA ASN A 217 -8.82 -21.21 4.01
C ASN A 217 -8.96 -22.24 2.86
N GLY A 218 -7.97 -22.31 1.98
CA GLY A 218 -7.97 -23.21 0.82
C GLY A 218 -8.74 -22.69 -0.40
N LEU A 219 -9.44 -21.59 -0.28
CA LEU A 219 -10.06 -20.92 -1.42
C LEU A 219 -9.02 -20.04 -2.14
N LYS A 220 -9.10 -20.03 -3.46
CA LYS A 220 -8.30 -19.19 -4.34
C LYS A 220 -9.22 -18.43 -5.28
N PHE A 221 -8.96 -17.13 -5.43
CA PHE A 221 -9.62 -16.30 -6.44
C PHE A 221 -8.58 -15.48 -7.19
N ASN A 222 -8.61 -15.52 -8.51
CA ASN A 222 -7.74 -14.72 -9.37
C ASN A 222 -8.51 -13.51 -9.89
N ALA A 223 -7.99 -12.32 -9.64
CA ALA A 223 -8.50 -11.08 -10.20
C ALA A 223 -7.57 -10.59 -11.32
N PRO A 224 -8.02 -10.49 -12.56
CA PRO A 224 -7.21 -9.92 -13.64
C PRO A 224 -6.98 -8.43 -13.38
N THR A 225 -5.96 -7.85 -14.01
CA THR A 225 -5.77 -6.39 -14.00
C THR A 225 -6.30 -5.75 -15.28
N PHE A 226 -6.36 -4.42 -15.29
CA PHE A 226 -6.64 -3.66 -16.50
C PHE A 226 -5.36 -3.58 -17.34
N LYS A 227 -5.46 -3.97 -18.61
CA LYS A 227 -4.33 -3.85 -19.53
C LYS A 227 -4.18 -2.39 -19.97
N VAL A 228 -3.17 -1.71 -19.43
CA VAL A 228 -2.82 -0.34 -19.80
C VAL A 228 -2.10 -0.34 -21.16
N THR A 229 -2.23 0.75 -21.91
CA THR A 229 -1.59 0.88 -23.22
C THR A 229 -0.07 1.01 -23.09
N GLN A 230 0.37 1.74 -22.07
CA GLN A 230 1.78 1.98 -21.76
C GLN A 230 1.97 2.16 -20.28
N ILE A 231 2.98 1.52 -19.71
CA ILE A 231 3.44 1.76 -18.35
C ILE A 231 4.50 2.86 -18.41
N ILE A 232 4.23 3.94 -17.68
CA ILE A 232 5.16 5.10 -17.59
C ILE A 232 6.06 4.93 -16.37
N ASP A 233 5.47 4.65 -15.19
CA ASP A 233 6.18 4.53 -13.92
C ASP A 233 5.47 3.48 -13.05
N PRO A 234 6.09 2.33 -12.76
CA PRO A 234 5.47 1.32 -11.89
C PRO A 234 5.57 1.63 -10.39
N THR A 235 6.26 2.74 -10.00
CA THR A 235 6.42 3.13 -8.59
C THR A 235 5.07 3.42 -7.95
N GLY A 236 4.84 2.88 -6.75
CA GLY A 236 3.60 3.10 -6.01
C GLY A 236 2.37 2.33 -6.54
N ALA A 237 2.53 1.49 -7.58
CA ALA A 237 1.42 0.66 -8.07
C ALA A 237 0.89 -0.30 -6.99
N GLY A 238 1.78 -0.93 -6.23
CA GLY A 238 1.44 -1.81 -5.11
C GLY A 238 0.73 -1.07 -3.98
N ASP A 239 1.22 0.10 -3.60
CA ASP A 239 0.62 0.93 -2.56
C ASP A 239 -0.76 1.47 -3.01
N SER A 240 -0.88 1.85 -4.28
CA SER A 240 -2.15 2.28 -4.87
C SER A 240 -3.15 1.13 -4.96
N PHE A 241 -2.70 -0.07 -5.28
CA PHE A 241 -3.49 -1.30 -5.17
C PHE A 241 -4.01 -1.47 -3.74
N ALA A 242 -3.13 -1.41 -2.75
CA ALA A 242 -3.50 -1.56 -1.34
C ALA A 242 -4.51 -0.49 -0.91
N GLY A 243 -4.38 0.75 -1.38
CA GLY A 243 -5.32 1.84 -1.14
C GLY A 243 -6.70 1.57 -1.73
N GLY A 244 -6.77 1.12 -2.99
CA GLY A 244 -8.04 0.77 -3.67
C GLY A 244 -8.74 -0.43 -3.02
N PHE A 245 -7.98 -1.49 -2.74
CA PHE A 245 -8.45 -2.69 -2.05
C PHE A 245 -9.03 -2.36 -0.66
N THR A 246 -8.22 -1.72 0.18
CA THR A 246 -8.60 -1.36 1.54
C THR A 246 -9.75 -0.37 1.56
N GLY A 247 -9.69 0.64 0.67
CA GLY A 247 -10.73 1.65 0.56
C GLY A 247 -12.09 1.06 0.24
N TYR A 248 -12.17 0.17 -0.76
CA TYR A 248 -13.44 -0.50 -1.09
C TYR A 248 -13.93 -1.42 0.04
N LEU A 249 -13.02 -2.20 0.63
CA LEU A 249 -13.34 -3.11 1.73
C LEU A 249 -14.02 -2.36 2.90
N ILE A 250 -13.42 -1.25 3.33
CA ILE A 250 -13.96 -0.43 4.43
C ILE A 250 -15.29 0.22 4.04
N LYS A 251 -15.39 0.74 2.82
CA LYS A 251 -16.63 1.34 2.30
C LYS A 251 -17.79 0.35 2.31
N SER A 252 -17.53 -0.92 2.00
CA SER A 252 -18.55 -1.98 1.98
C SER A 252 -19.01 -2.40 3.37
N ARG A 253 -18.21 -2.18 4.43
CA ARG A 253 -18.44 -2.61 5.82
C ARG A 253 -18.64 -4.12 5.96
N LYS A 254 -18.10 -4.91 5.05
CA LYS A 254 -18.20 -6.36 5.02
C LYS A 254 -16.85 -6.98 4.74
N THR A 255 -16.64 -8.18 5.27
CA THR A 255 -15.41 -8.98 5.06
C THR A 255 -15.73 -10.38 4.54
N ASP A 256 -16.91 -10.54 3.93
CA ASP A 256 -17.26 -11.78 3.23
C ASP A 256 -16.42 -11.96 1.96
N LEU A 257 -16.39 -13.19 1.45
CA LEU A 257 -15.57 -13.55 0.29
C LEU A 257 -15.94 -12.73 -0.95
N GLN A 258 -17.22 -12.44 -1.16
CA GLN A 258 -17.67 -11.68 -2.33
C GLN A 258 -17.16 -10.23 -2.25
N THR A 259 -17.22 -9.62 -1.08
CA THR A 259 -16.67 -8.28 -0.84
C THR A 259 -15.16 -8.26 -1.05
N MET A 260 -14.44 -9.27 -0.55
CA MET A 260 -13.00 -9.41 -0.76
C MET A 260 -12.64 -9.52 -2.24
N LYS A 261 -13.37 -10.32 -3.01
CA LYS A 261 -13.18 -10.42 -4.48
C LYS A 261 -13.36 -9.07 -5.15
N THR A 262 -14.44 -8.35 -4.82
CA THR A 262 -14.67 -7.01 -5.39
C THR A 262 -13.59 -6.01 -4.96
N ALA A 263 -13.11 -6.08 -3.73
CA ALA A 263 -11.99 -5.26 -3.26
C ALA A 263 -10.71 -5.51 -4.07
N MET A 264 -10.43 -6.76 -4.45
CA MET A 264 -9.32 -7.11 -5.35
C MET A 264 -9.42 -6.39 -6.71
N ILE A 265 -10.62 -6.30 -7.27
CA ILE A 265 -10.88 -5.58 -8.52
C ILE A 265 -10.54 -4.09 -8.37
N TYR A 266 -11.01 -3.46 -7.28
CA TYR A 266 -10.70 -2.04 -7.03
C TYR A 266 -9.21 -1.82 -6.74
N GLY A 267 -8.54 -2.78 -6.08
CA GLY A 267 -7.09 -2.77 -5.95
C GLY A 267 -6.38 -2.76 -7.31
N ASN A 268 -6.69 -3.73 -8.17
CA ASN A 268 -6.14 -3.81 -9.53
C ASN A 268 -6.49 -2.57 -10.36
N THR A 269 -7.68 -2.00 -10.17
CA THR A 269 -8.09 -0.76 -10.83
C THR A 269 -7.19 0.40 -10.45
N MET A 270 -6.97 0.65 -9.16
CA MET A 270 -6.17 1.77 -8.69
C MET A 270 -4.67 1.58 -9.01
N GLY A 271 -4.14 0.36 -8.86
CA GLY A 271 -2.78 0.04 -9.30
C GLY A 271 -2.57 0.26 -10.80
N SER A 272 -3.57 -0.08 -11.64
CA SER A 272 -3.48 0.15 -13.09
C SER A 272 -3.51 1.64 -13.49
N PHE A 273 -4.15 2.49 -12.69
CA PHE A 273 -4.08 3.94 -12.91
C PHE A 273 -2.73 4.52 -12.49
N ALA A 274 -2.16 4.05 -11.40
CA ALA A 274 -0.90 4.58 -10.88
C ALA A 274 0.24 4.49 -11.90
N VAL A 275 0.28 3.43 -12.70
CA VAL A 275 1.36 3.21 -13.68
C VAL A 275 1.27 4.06 -14.96
N GLU A 276 0.19 4.82 -15.15
CA GLU A 276 -0.04 5.61 -16.40
C GLU A 276 0.73 6.93 -16.43
N THR A 277 1.26 7.40 -15.31
CA THR A 277 2.08 8.61 -15.21
C THR A 277 3.16 8.46 -14.15
N PHE A 278 4.08 9.42 -14.07
CA PHE A 278 5.01 9.51 -12.94
C PHE A 278 4.31 9.96 -11.67
N SER A 279 4.77 9.43 -10.52
CA SER A 279 4.30 9.85 -9.20
C SER A 279 2.78 9.63 -9.06
N VAL A 280 2.14 10.48 -8.29
CA VAL A 280 0.69 10.44 -8.02
C VAL A 280 -0.15 11.20 -9.04
N ASP A 281 0.45 11.72 -10.09
CA ASP A 281 -0.21 12.68 -11.02
C ASP A 281 -1.50 12.12 -11.62
N ARG A 282 -1.52 10.87 -12.06
CA ARG A 282 -2.72 10.23 -12.60
C ARG A 282 -3.78 10.01 -11.53
N LEU A 283 -3.38 9.56 -10.36
CA LEU A 283 -4.29 9.33 -9.25
C LEU A 283 -5.01 10.61 -8.82
N LEU A 284 -4.34 11.75 -8.90
CA LEU A 284 -4.93 13.04 -8.54
C LEU A 284 -6.02 13.52 -9.52
N GLN A 285 -5.95 13.09 -10.78
CA GLN A 285 -6.88 13.49 -11.85
C GLN A 285 -8.13 12.61 -11.94
N LEU A 286 -8.16 11.48 -11.23
CA LEU A 286 -9.27 10.54 -11.29
C LEU A 286 -10.58 11.13 -10.75
N ASN A 287 -11.68 10.65 -11.30
CA ASN A 287 -13.02 10.80 -10.74
C ASN A 287 -13.65 9.42 -10.48
N VAL A 288 -14.72 9.42 -9.69
CA VAL A 288 -15.36 8.19 -9.22
C VAL A 288 -15.97 7.37 -10.38
N ASP A 289 -16.46 8.03 -11.42
CA ASP A 289 -17.09 7.33 -12.54
C ASP A 289 -16.07 6.62 -13.41
N GLU A 290 -14.89 7.23 -13.60
CA GLU A 290 -13.76 6.61 -14.29
C GLU A 290 -13.25 5.38 -13.54
N ILE A 291 -13.12 5.47 -12.19
CA ILE A 291 -12.74 4.33 -11.34
C ILE A 291 -13.77 3.19 -11.48
N LYS A 292 -15.08 3.50 -11.40
CA LYS A 292 -16.14 2.50 -11.55
C LYS A 292 -16.15 1.86 -12.93
N SER A 293 -15.94 2.65 -13.99
CA SER A 293 -15.91 2.18 -15.37
C SER A 293 -14.76 1.17 -15.59
N ARG A 294 -13.56 1.50 -15.11
CA ARG A 294 -12.41 0.58 -15.19
C ARG A 294 -12.60 -0.67 -14.34
N ALA A 295 -13.11 -0.52 -13.12
CA ALA A 295 -13.44 -1.64 -12.25
C ALA A 295 -14.45 -2.59 -12.92
N LYS A 296 -15.50 -2.04 -13.55
CA LYS A 296 -16.47 -2.84 -14.31
C LYS A 296 -15.81 -3.61 -15.45
N ASN A 297 -14.91 -2.98 -16.22
CA ASN A 297 -14.18 -3.66 -17.29
C ASN A 297 -13.35 -4.86 -16.80
N ILE A 298 -12.79 -4.76 -15.59
CA ILE A 298 -12.06 -5.86 -14.96
C ILE A 298 -13.03 -6.93 -14.48
N MET A 299 -14.17 -6.54 -13.84
CA MET A 299 -15.20 -7.47 -13.36
C MET A 299 -15.77 -8.33 -14.50
N ASP A 300 -16.06 -7.72 -15.64
CA ASP A 300 -16.63 -8.40 -16.82
C ASP A 300 -15.70 -9.49 -17.38
N LYS A 301 -14.42 -9.50 -16.95
CA LYS A 301 -13.39 -10.50 -17.34
C LYS A 301 -13.02 -11.45 -16.20
N SER A 302 -13.71 -11.39 -15.08
CA SER A 302 -13.44 -12.17 -13.88
C SER A 302 -14.64 -13.03 -13.48
N ASP A 303 -14.37 -14.10 -12.72
CA ASP A 303 -15.40 -15.01 -12.20
C ASP A 303 -16.02 -14.47 -10.89
N ILE A 304 -16.57 -13.23 -10.94
CA ILE A 304 -17.23 -12.60 -9.81
C ILE A 304 -18.76 -12.69 -9.94
#